data_f3c02ff631ee79a15001b1acfc956a75
#
_entry.id   f3c02ff631ee79a15001b1acfc956a75
#
_cell.length_a   1.000
_cell.length_b   1.000
_cell.length_c   1.000
_cell.angle_alpha   90.00
_cell.angle_beta   90.00
_cell.angle_gamma   90.00
#
_symmetry.space_group_name_H-M   'P 1'
#
loop_
_entity.id
_entity.type
_entity.pdbx_description
1 polymer ?
#
loop_
_entity_poly.entity_id
_entity_poly.type
_entity_poly.pdbx_seq_one_letter_code
_entity_poly.pdbx_strand_id
1 'polypeptide(L)'
;MLSRRRTWFFLTAFMAGFFLLALGGLLLYRTTRTDRILSGIHAGPIPVGNQTKSDAVLRIRSEAERFLAGQTIVQFETASGTREFVIRALPENATGLISIDPEKEAEILMAYGKTGSLWSRLSASLIARLFRPSIPFRTIEIDTPFIETMLREHLSQYETGAEDATVRFESLEPLRYSIETDHAGVEYRSDEAVAVLKNNWSRLSHE
;
A
#
# COMPACT_ATOMS: atom_id res chain seq x y z
N MET A 1 42.75 43.26 -26.23
CA MET A 1 41.34 43.06 -25.83
C MET A 1 40.97 41.60 -25.49
N LEU A 2 41.74 40.60 -25.91
CA LEU A 2 41.51 39.16 -25.66
C LEU A 2 41.76 38.70 -24.21
N SER A 3 42.60 39.36 -23.42
CA SER A 3 42.94 38.97 -22.07
C SER A 3 41.80 39.15 -21.06
N ARG A 4 41.01 40.20 -21.21
CA ARG A 4 39.91 40.57 -20.32
C ARG A 4 38.73 39.57 -20.42
N ARG A 5 38.43 39.01 -21.60
CA ARG A 5 37.42 37.98 -21.79
C ARG A 5 37.81 36.64 -21.16
N ARG A 6 39.10 36.27 -21.17
CA ARG A 6 39.62 35.05 -20.57
C ARG A 6 39.56 35.07 -19.04
N THR A 7 39.87 36.20 -18.42
CA THR A 7 39.75 36.37 -16.96
C THR A 7 38.32 36.30 -16.48
N TRP A 8 37.37 36.88 -17.21
CA TRP A 8 35.95 36.75 -16.87
C TRP A 8 35.43 35.31 -16.99
N PHE A 9 35.87 34.56 -17.99
CA PHE A 9 35.50 33.15 -18.16
C PHE A 9 36.02 32.29 -17.02
N PHE A 10 37.28 32.49 -16.57
CA PHE A 10 37.81 31.78 -15.43
C PHE A 10 37.12 32.18 -14.12
N LEU A 11 36.74 33.41 -13.93
CA LEU A 11 36.04 33.88 -12.76
C LEU A 11 34.60 33.27 -12.68
N THR A 12 33.88 33.21 -13.78
CA THR A 12 32.54 32.61 -13.83
C THR A 12 32.61 31.08 -13.63
N ALA A 13 33.59 30.41 -14.23
CA ALA A 13 33.78 28.95 -14.02
C ALA A 13 34.13 28.62 -12.57
N PHE A 14 35.01 29.45 -11.94
CA PHE A 14 35.38 29.29 -10.53
C PHE A 14 34.19 29.51 -9.60
N MET A 15 33.39 30.56 -9.84
CA MET A 15 32.16 30.85 -9.08
C MET A 15 31.14 29.72 -9.23
N ALA A 16 30.94 29.20 -10.43
CA ALA A 16 30.04 28.08 -10.68
C ALA A 16 30.52 26.80 -9.95
N GLY A 17 31.83 26.50 -10.00
CA GLY A 17 32.44 25.39 -9.27
C GLY A 17 32.30 25.53 -7.75
N PHE A 18 32.53 26.72 -7.21
CA PHE A 18 32.34 27.01 -5.80
C PHE A 18 30.87 26.83 -5.36
N PHE A 19 29.93 27.33 -6.17
CA PHE A 19 28.49 27.20 -5.91
C PHE A 19 28.06 25.74 -5.93
N LEU A 20 28.54 24.93 -6.87
CA LEU A 20 28.28 23.49 -6.92
C LEU A 20 28.86 22.74 -5.71
N LEU A 21 30.06 23.11 -5.28
CA LEU A 21 30.67 22.54 -4.06
C LEU A 21 29.91 22.94 -2.80
N ALA A 22 29.50 24.19 -2.68
CA ALA A 22 28.69 24.67 -1.55
C ALA A 22 27.31 23.98 -1.50
N LEU A 23 26.67 23.84 -2.66
CA LEU A 23 25.39 23.14 -2.79
C LEU A 23 25.53 21.65 -2.47
N GLY A 24 26.60 21.01 -2.96
CA GLY A 24 26.94 19.61 -2.65
C GLY A 24 27.23 19.42 -1.16
N GLY A 25 27.99 20.32 -0.55
CA GLY A 25 28.27 20.32 0.89
C GLY A 25 27.02 20.51 1.75
N LEU A 26 26.12 21.42 1.33
CA LEU A 26 24.83 21.63 2.02
C LEU A 26 23.91 20.41 1.91
N LEU A 27 23.86 19.76 0.76
CA LEU A 27 23.11 18.52 0.56
C LEU A 27 23.69 17.39 1.41
N LEU A 28 25.02 17.22 1.44
CA LEU A 28 25.71 16.28 2.30
C LEU A 28 25.43 16.53 3.78
N TYR A 29 25.50 17.77 4.23
CA TYR A 29 25.19 18.14 5.61
C TYR A 29 23.75 17.78 5.99
N ARG A 30 22.81 18.00 5.10
CA ARG A 30 21.38 17.63 5.34
C ARG A 30 21.15 16.11 5.34
N THR A 31 21.90 15.34 4.55
CA THR A 31 21.78 13.87 4.51
C THR A 31 22.50 13.18 5.65
N THR A 32 23.46 13.85 6.32
CA THR A 32 24.17 13.34 7.50
C THR A 32 23.40 13.53 8.80
N ARG A 33 22.33 14.30 8.82
CA ARG A 33 21.44 14.35 9.99
C ARG A 33 20.76 13.02 10.18
N THR A 34 21.29 12.22 11.09
CA THR A 34 20.82 10.87 11.42
C THR A 34 19.57 10.87 12.30
N ASP A 35 19.22 12.00 12.87
CA ASP A 35 18.14 12.21 13.83
C ASP A 35 16.75 12.41 13.18
N ARG A 36 16.69 12.50 11.85
CA ARG A 36 15.44 12.75 11.11
C ARG A 36 15.27 11.82 9.93
N ILE A 37 14.01 11.53 9.59
CA ILE A 37 13.63 10.82 8.36
C ILE A 37 13.99 11.69 7.15
N LEU A 38 14.40 11.07 6.04
CA LEU A 38 14.71 11.78 4.79
C LEU A 38 13.50 12.61 4.33
N SER A 39 13.79 13.86 3.89
CA SER A 39 12.76 14.76 3.37
C SER A 39 12.06 14.15 2.15
N GLY A 40 10.74 14.23 2.11
CA GLY A 40 9.91 13.72 1.01
C GLY A 40 9.42 12.29 1.18
N ILE A 41 9.85 11.55 2.21
CA ILE A 41 9.37 10.20 2.49
C ILE A 41 7.95 10.24 3.03
N HIS A 42 7.13 9.29 2.57
CA HIS A 42 5.81 9.00 3.09
C HIS A 42 5.78 7.55 3.61
N ALA A 43 5.11 7.33 4.74
CA ALA A 43 4.74 6.01 5.22
C ALA A 43 3.30 5.74 4.74
N GLY A 44 3.11 4.94 3.70
CA GLY A 44 1.82 4.87 3.03
C GLY A 44 1.35 6.28 2.61
N PRO A 45 0.16 6.72 3.04
CA PRO A 45 -0.36 8.05 2.75
C PRO A 45 0.22 9.15 3.68
N ILE A 46 0.94 8.78 4.74
CA ILE A 46 1.36 9.67 5.83
C ILE A 46 2.67 10.38 5.49
N PRO A 47 2.72 11.71 5.37
CA PRO A 47 3.96 12.45 5.17
C PRO A 47 4.77 12.48 6.48
N VAL A 48 5.88 11.73 6.53
CA VAL A 48 6.79 11.63 7.69
C VAL A 48 8.16 12.23 7.43
N GLY A 49 8.42 12.70 6.23
CA GLY A 49 9.70 13.31 5.86
C GLY A 49 10.09 14.47 6.76
N ASN A 50 11.38 14.56 7.10
CA ASN A 50 11.97 15.59 7.96
C ASN A 50 11.54 15.57 9.44
N GLN A 51 10.78 14.55 9.88
CA GLN A 51 10.36 14.37 11.27
C GLN A 51 11.43 13.63 12.08
N THR A 52 11.44 13.83 13.40
CA THR A 52 12.20 13.00 14.33
C THR A 52 11.52 11.64 14.49
N LYS A 53 12.22 10.66 15.09
CA LYS A 53 11.62 9.35 15.36
C LYS A 53 10.35 9.47 16.20
N SER A 54 10.39 10.25 17.26
CA SER A 54 9.25 10.45 18.17
C SER A 54 8.05 11.11 17.49
N ASP A 55 8.27 12.15 16.68
CA ASP A 55 7.19 12.81 15.95
C ASP A 55 6.56 11.86 14.92
N ALA A 56 7.39 11.07 14.22
CA ALA A 56 6.92 10.08 13.27
C ALA A 56 6.10 8.97 13.93
N VAL A 57 6.55 8.47 15.09
CA VAL A 57 5.80 7.47 15.89
C VAL A 57 4.42 8.00 16.26
N LEU A 58 4.34 9.22 16.81
CA LEU A 58 3.06 9.82 17.19
C LEU A 58 2.14 9.97 15.98
N ARG A 59 2.69 10.41 14.86
CA ARG A 59 1.90 10.61 13.66
C ARG A 59 1.42 9.30 13.04
N ILE A 60 2.30 8.29 12.94
CA ILE A 60 1.94 6.96 12.46
C ILE A 60 0.85 6.36 13.37
N ARG A 61 1.02 6.46 14.69
CA ARG A 61 0.03 5.96 15.66
C ARG A 61 -1.33 6.59 15.46
N SER A 62 -1.40 7.91 15.39
CA SER A 62 -2.68 8.61 15.23
C SER A 62 -3.39 8.28 13.91
N GLU A 63 -2.65 8.10 12.83
CA GLU A 63 -3.24 7.72 11.53
C GLU A 63 -3.61 6.23 11.50
N ALA A 64 -2.80 5.36 12.15
CA ALA A 64 -3.14 3.94 12.31
C ALA A 64 -4.43 3.78 13.14
N GLU A 65 -4.58 4.49 14.25
CA GLU A 65 -5.80 4.48 15.06
C GLU A 65 -7.02 4.97 14.26
N ARG A 66 -6.86 6.01 13.46
CA ARG A 66 -7.91 6.51 12.57
C ARG A 66 -8.31 5.48 11.52
N PHE A 67 -7.31 4.82 10.90
CA PHE A 67 -7.54 3.76 9.94
C PHE A 67 -8.26 2.57 10.59
N LEU A 68 -7.81 2.13 11.76
CA LEU A 68 -8.41 1.01 12.48
C LEU A 68 -9.86 1.30 12.94
N ALA A 69 -10.18 2.55 13.21
CA ALA A 69 -11.56 2.98 13.51
C ALA A 69 -12.46 3.05 12.26
N GLY A 70 -11.87 2.98 11.07
CA GLY A 70 -12.58 3.01 9.80
C GLY A 70 -13.23 1.67 9.44
N GLN A 71 -13.90 1.67 8.31
CA GLN A 71 -14.59 0.51 7.74
C GLN A 71 -14.10 0.27 6.32
N THR A 72 -13.81 -0.98 5.98
CA THR A 72 -13.49 -1.39 4.61
C THR A 72 -14.73 -2.01 3.98
N ILE A 73 -15.14 -1.50 2.83
CA ILE A 73 -16.28 -2.01 2.08
C ILE A 73 -15.74 -2.98 1.03
N VAL A 74 -16.17 -4.23 1.09
CA VAL A 74 -15.88 -5.23 0.07
C VAL A 74 -17.06 -5.35 -0.86
N GLN A 75 -16.83 -5.05 -2.14
CA GLN A 75 -17.83 -5.19 -3.19
C GLN A 75 -17.55 -6.44 -4.02
N PHE A 76 -18.58 -7.16 -4.37
CA PHE A 76 -18.50 -8.36 -5.19
C PHE A 76 -19.74 -8.50 -6.08
N GLU A 77 -19.55 -9.13 -7.22
CA GLU A 77 -20.59 -9.36 -8.21
C GLU A 77 -21.31 -10.67 -7.93
N THR A 78 -22.63 -10.65 -7.99
CA THR A 78 -23.49 -11.84 -7.87
C THR A 78 -24.40 -11.95 -9.10
N ALA A 79 -25.06 -13.07 -9.30
CA ALA A 79 -26.04 -13.24 -10.37
C ALA A 79 -27.21 -12.21 -10.29
N SER A 80 -27.47 -11.66 -9.12
CA SER A 80 -28.51 -10.65 -8.86
C SER A 80 -27.99 -9.21 -8.84
N GLY A 81 -26.71 -8.98 -9.16
CA GLY A 81 -26.04 -7.67 -9.18
C GLY A 81 -24.94 -7.53 -8.13
N THR A 82 -24.39 -6.33 -8.04
CA THR A 82 -23.31 -6.02 -7.08
C THR A 82 -23.84 -6.04 -5.65
N ARG A 83 -23.10 -6.70 -4.77
CA ARG A 83 -23.35 -6.75 -3.33
C ARG A 83 -22.16 -6.19 -2.58
N GLU A 84 -22.37 -5.76 -1.36
CA GLU A 84 -21.31 -5.25 -0.49
C GLU A 84 -21.47 -5.77 0.94
N PHE A 85 -20.36 -5.93 1.62
CA PHE A 85 -20.33 -6.12 3.06
C PHE A 85 -19.18 -5.32 3.68
N VAL A 86 -19.32 -5.04 4.97
CA VAL A 86 -18.41 -4.16 5.70
C VAL A 86 -17.51 -4.97 6.62
N ILE A 87 -16.20 -4.78 6.47
CA ILE A 87 -15.19 -5.30 7.38
C ILE A 87 -14.73 -4.18 8.30
N ARG A 88 -14.76 -4.42 9.61
CA ARG A 88 -14.15 -3.55 10.61
C ARG A 88 -12.82 -4.11 11.05
N ALA A 89 -11.78 -3.28 11.00
CA ALA A 89 -10.41 -3.69 11.39
C ALA A 89 -10.28 -4.02 12.89
N LEU A 90 -11.17 -3.45 13.72
CA LEU A 90 -11.33 -3.74 15.16
C LEU A 90 -12.76 -4.21 15.41
N PRO A 91 -13.08 -5.51 15.27
CA PRO A 91 -14.36 -6.03 15.68
C PRO A 91 -14.49 -5.97 17.20
N GLU A 92 -15.70 -5.69 17.71
CA GLU A 92 -15.99 -5.49 19.13
C GLU A 92 -15.57 -6.65 20.05
N ASN A 93 -15.37 -7.85 19.49
CA ASN A 93 -15.13 -9.08 20.23
C ASN A 93 -13.84 -9.83 19.86
N ALA A 94 -12.91 -9.23 19.11
CA ALA A 94 -11.67 -9.88 18.69
C ALA A 94 -10.43 -9.04 18.98
N THR A 95 -9.32 -9.69 19.32
CA THR A 95 -7.98 -9.13 19.16
C THR A 95 -7.86 -8.66 17.72
N GLY A 96 -7.61 -7.37 17.53
CA GLY A 96 -7.74 -6.66 16.24
C GLY A 96 -7.23 -7.45 15.03
N LEU A 97 -7.98 -7.41 13.95
CA LEU A 97 -7.65 -8.05 12.67
C LEU A 97 -6.34 -7.51 12.07
N ILE A 98 -5.97 -6.31 12.47
CA ILE A 98 -4.79 -5.59 12.00
C ILE A 98 -4.04 -5.04 13.20
N SER A 99 -2.74 -5.29 13.23
CA SER A 99 -1.80 -4.71 14.19
C SER A 99 -0.72 -3.95 13.44
N ILE A 100 -0.34 -2.79 13.95
CA ILE A 100 0.73 -1.95 13.40
C ILE A 100 1.64 -1.56 14.56
N ASP A 101 2.96 -1.73 14.37
CA ASP A 101 3.99 -1.27 15.33
C ASP A 101 4.58 0.07 14.87
N PRO A 102 4.12 1.21 15.40
CA PRO A 102 4.59 2.52 14.97
C PRO A 102 6.06 2.78 15.29
N GLU A 103 6.58 2.21 16.39
CA GLU A 103 7.96 2.37 16.82
C GLU A 103 8.93 1.72 15.84
N LYS A 104 8.64 0.47 15.47
CA LYS A 104 9.43 -0.31 14.53
C LYS A 104 9.33 0.25 13.11
N GLU A 105 8.14 0.71 12.71
CA GLU A 105 7.95 1.35 11.42
C GLU A 105 8.76 2.65 11.31
N ALA A 106 8.71 3.51 12.32
CA ALA A 106 9.51 4.74 12.37
C ALA A 106 11.02 4.44 12.31
N GLU A 107 11.47 3.34 12.91
CA GLU A 107 12.87 2.91 12.86
C GLU A 107 13.29 2.49 11.44
N ILE A 108 12.48 1.72 10.75
CA ILE A 108 12.69 1.34 9.35
C ILE A 108 12.79 2.60 8.46
N LEU A 109 11.88 3.55 8.64
CA LEU A 109 11.87 4.80 7.90
C LEU A 109 13.09 5.69 8.22
N MET A 110 13.56 5.68 9.48
CA MET A 110 14.78 6.37 9.90
C MET A 110 16.04 5.79 9.23
N ALA A 111 16.09 4.48 9.01
CA ALA A 111 17.19 3.80 8.35
C ALA A 111 17.17 3.97 6.82
N TYR A 112 16.01 4.29 6.25
CA TYR A 112 15.82 4.37 4.80
C TYR A 112 16.77 5.39 4.15
N GLY A 113 17.51 4.92 3.13
CA GLY A 113 18.43 5.76 2.34
C GLY A 113 19.63 6.30 3.11
N LYS A 114 19.87 5.85 4.37
CA LYS A 114 21.03 6.26 5.17
C LYS A 114 22.15 5.22 5.17
N THR A 115 21.90 4.04 4.60
CA THR A 115 22.87 2.95 4.46
C THR A 115 23.55 2.98 3.08
N GLY A 116 24.79 2.50 3.01
CA GLY A 116 25.55 2.42 1.76
C GLY A 116 26.55 3.55 1.53
N SER A 117 27.06 3.64 0.31
CA SER A 117 28.05 4.65 -0.10
C SER A 117 27.49 6.07 -0.08
N LEU A 118 28.38 7.09 -0.07
CA LEU A 118 27.97 8.50 -0.14
C LEU A 118 27.10 8.79 -1.36
N TRP A 119 27.43 8.20 -2.50
CA TRP A 119 26.64 8.36 -3.73
C TRP A 119 25.24 7.76 -3.64
N SER A 120 25.14 6.57 -3.04
CA SER A 120 23.85 5.92 -2.77
C SER A 120 22.97 6.77 -1.84
N ARG A 121 23.55 7.36 -0.81
CA ARG A 121 22.84 8.23 0.15
C ARG A 121 22.39 9.54 -0.50
N LEU A 122 23.24 10.15 -1.35
CA LEU A 122 22.90 11.36 -2.10
C LEU A 122 21.78 11.10 -3.11
N SER A 123 21.88 10.01 -3.88
CA SER A 123 20.84 9.65 -4.85
C SER A 123 19.52 9.33 -4.15
N ALA A 124 19.52 8.59 -3.04
CA ALA A 124 18.33 8.32 -2.25
C ALA A 124 17.67 9.60 -1.73
N SER A 125 18.48 10.57 -1.27
CA SER A 125 17.99 11.86 -0.80
C SER A 125 17.36 12.71 -1.93
N LEU A 126 17.97 12.70 -3.12
CA LEU A 126 17.43 13.39 -4.29
C LEU A 126 16.13 12.74 -4.77
N ILE A 127 16.11 11.41 -4.89
CA ILE A 127 14.93 10.64 -5.29
C ILE A 127 13.79 10.88 -4.30
N ALA A 128 14.06 10.79 -2.99
CA ALA A 128 13.05 11.03 -1.97
C ALA A 128 12.43 12.43 -2.09
N ARG A 129 13.24 13.44 -2.40
CA ARG A 129 12.78 14.82 -2.51
C ARG A 129 12.00 15.11 -3.78
N LEU A 130 12.41 14.51 -4.92
CA LEU A 130 11.78 14.74 -6.23
C LEU A 130 10.52 13.90 -6.41
N PHE A 131 10.57 12.62 -6.05
CA PHE A 131 9.52 11.66 -6.35
C PHE A 131 8.60 11.38 -5.16
N ARG A 132 8.97 11.82 -3.94
CA ARG A 132 8.18 11.64 -2.71
C ARG A 132 7.65 10.20 -2.56
N PRO A 133 8.54 9.20 -2.52
CA PRO A 133 8.12 7.82 -2.51
C PRO A 133 7.26 7.51 -1.28
N SER A 134 6.15 6.81 -1.54
CA SER A 134 5.32 6.22 -0.49
C SER A 134 5.83 4.82 -0.21
N ILE A 135 6.29 4.58 1.01
CA ILE A 135 6.77 3.30 1.49
C ILE A 135 5.60 2.60 2.17
N PRO A 136 5.19 1.41 1.70
CA PRO A 136 4.14 0.64 2.36
C PRO A 136 4.62 0.20 3.74
N PHE A 137 3.69 0.10 4.68
CA PHE A 137 3.97 -0.38 6.03
C PHE A 137 4.51 -1.82 6.00
N ARG A 138 5.64 -2.02 6.69
CA ARG A 138 6.29 -3.33 6.78
C ARG A 138 5.99 -4.06 8.09
N THR A 139 5.50 -3.34 9.08
CA THR A 139 5.21 -3.87 10.41
C THR A 139 3.74 -4.17 10.61
N ILE A 140 2.95 -4.11 9.54
CA ILE A 140 1.54 -4.47 9.58
C ILE A 140 1.39 -5.99 9.66
N GLU A 141 0.74 -6.45 10.70
CA GLU A 141 0.35 -7.84 10.88
C GLU A 141 -1.16 -7.95 10.66
N ILE A 142 -1.58 -8.90 9.84
CA ILE A 142 -2.97 -9.11 9.45
C ILE A 142 -3.31 -10.57 9.74
N ASP A 143 -4.40 -10.79 10.50
CA ASP A 143 -4.93 -12.12 10.76
C ASP A 143 -5.60 -12.69 9.49
N THR A 144 -4.74 -13.19 8.61
CA THR A 144 -5.17 -13.75 7.31
C THR A 144 -6.15 -14.93 7.46
N PRO A 145 -5.92 -15.95 8.34
CA PRO A 145 -6.85 -17.05 8.51
C PRO A 145 -8.24 -16.61 8.95
N PHE A 146 -8.32 -15.64 9.83
CA PHE A 146 -9.62 -15.11 10.27
C PHE A 146 -10.35 -14.42 9.13
N ILE A 147 -9.66 -13.60 8.34
CA ILE A 147 -10.24 -12.90 7.18
C ILE A 147 -10.72 -13.90 6.13
N GLU A 148 -9.93 -14.92 5.81
CA GLU A 148 -10.33 -15.98 4.88
C GLU A 148 -11.59 -16.70 5.33
N THR A 149 -11.67 -17.05 6.61
CA THR A 149 -12.85 -17.70 7.18
C THR A 149 -14.07 -16.81 7.08
N MET A 150 -13.95 -15.55 7.48
CA MET A 150 -15.01 -14.57 7.43
C MET A 150 -15.49 -14.30 5.98
N LEU A 151 -14.56 -14.16 5.03
CA LEU A 151 -14.90 -14.00 3.61
C LEU A 151 -15.63 -15.22 3.09
N ARG A 152 -15.12 -16.42 3.37
CA ARG A 152 -15.74 -17.68 2.94
C ARG A 152 -17.17 -17.83 3.50
N GLU A 153 -17.36 -17.55 4.78
CA GLU A 153 -18.70 -17.60 5.40
C GLU A 153 -19.68 -16.61 4.74
N HIS A 154 -19.23 -15.40 4.43
CA HIS A 154 -20.08 -14.40 3.79
C HIS A 154 -20.34 -14.68 2.31
N LEU A 155 -19.37 -15.21 1.57
CA LEU A 155 -19.47 -15.43 0.14
C LEU A 155 -20.15 -16.75 -0.21
N SER A 156 -20.00 -17.79 0.62
CA SER A 156 -20.57 -19.14 0.38
C SER A 156 -22.07 -19.13 0.15
N GLN A 157 -22.80 -18.20 0.76
CA GLN A 157 -24.25 -18.06 0.55
C GLN A 157 -24.64 -17.57 -0.85
N TYR A 158 -23.68 -17.05 -1.63
CA TYR A 158 -23.86 -16.56 -2.99
C TYR A 158 -23.21 -17.50 -4.04
N GLU A 159 -22.53 -18.54 -3.58
CA GLU A 159 -21.98 -19.57 -4.46
C GLU A 159 -23.12 -20.47 -4.96
N THR A 160 -23.07 -20.76 -6.23
CA THR A 160 -24.02 -21.70 -6.86
C THR A 160 -23.23 -22.82 -7.51
N GLY A 161 -23.64 -24.06 -7.27
CA GLY A 161 -23.08 -25.21 -7.99
C GLY A 161 -23.36 -25.11 -9.49
N ALA A 162 -22.44 -25.63 -10.29
CA ALA A 162 -22.73 -25.83 -11.70
C ALA A 162 -23.75 -26.97 -11.84
N GLU A 163 -24.77 -26.77 -12.67
CA GLU A 163 -25.75 -27.78 -12.98
C GLU A 163 -25.67 -28.12 -14.47
N ASP A 164 -25.43 -29.41 -14.75
CA ASP A 164 -25.38 -29.89 -16.14
C ASP A 164 -26.77 -29.92 -16.77
N ALA A 165 -26.83 -29.70 -18.07
CA ALA A 165 -28.08 -29.85 -18.82
C ALA A 165 -28.66 -31.26 -18.65
N THR A 166 -29.92 -31.34 -18.29
CA THR A 166 -30.61 -32.62 -18.13
C THR A 166 -31.78 -32.75 -19.08
N VAL A 167 -32.01 -33.98 -19.58
CA VAL A 167 -33.18 -34.32 -20.41
C VAL A 167 -34.22 -35.03 -19.57
N ARG A 168 -35.34 -34.41 -19.37
CA ARG A 168 -36.44 -34.98 -18.60
C ARG A 168 -37.52 -35.53 -19.56
N PHE A 169 -37.74 -36.83 -19.54
CA PHE A 169 -38.83 -37.43 -20.32
C PHE A 169 -40.15 -37.29 -19.59
N GLU A 170 -41.11 -36.65 -20.24
CA GLU A 170 -42.46 -36.41 -19.67
C GLU A 170 -43.45 -37.53 -20.06
N SER A 171 -43.31 -38.08 -21.29
CA SER A 171 -44.07 -39.17 -21.81
C SER A 171 -43.27 -39.95 -22.85
N LEU A 172 -43.50 -41.27 -22.91
CA LEU A 172 -42.88 -42.15 -23.92
C LEU A 172 -43.77 -42.34 -25.14
N GLU A 173 -45.11 -42.22 -24.97
CA GLU A 173 -46.10 -42.32 -26.06
C GLU A 173 -47.17 -41.21 -25.90
N PRO A 174 -47.20 -40.20 -26.77
CA PRO A 174 -46.12 -39.80 -27.68
C PRO A 174 -44.90 -39.29 -26.92
N LEU A 175 -43.70 -39.44 -27.53
CA LEU A 175 -42.45 -39.00 -26.91
C LEU A 175 -42.49 -37.50 -26.66
N ARG A 176 -42.46 -37.13 -25.38
CA ARG A 176 -42.31 -35.75 -24.93
C ARG A 176 -41.14 -35.65 -23.95
N TYR A 177 -40.31 -34.66 -24.15
CA TYR A 177 -39.19 -34.38 -23.26
C TYR A 177 -39.03 -32.86 -23.12
N SER A 178 -38.51 -32.45 -21.98
CA SER A 178 -38.01 -31.11 -21.71
C SER A 178 -36.52 -31.17 -21.51
N ILE A 179 -35.82 -30.12 -21.94
CA ILE A 179 -34.40 -29.95 -21.72
C ILE A 179 -34.24 -28.84 -20.68
N GLU A 180 -33.75 -29.20 -19.52
CA GLU A 180 -33.30 -28.24 -18.54
C GLU A 180 -31.90 -27.82 -18.97
N THR A 181 -31.69 -26.53 -19.26
CA THR A 181 -30.41 -25.98 -19.69
C THR A 181 -29.41 -26.01 -18.56
N ASP A 182 -28.12 -26.14 -18.90
CA ASP A 182 -27.02 -26.00 -17.95
C ASP A 182 -26.99 -24.61 -17.31
N HIS A 183 -26.58 -24.59 -16.08
CA HIS A 183 -26.31 -23.34 -15.33
C HIS A 183 -24.84 -23.34 -14.87
N ALA A 184 -24.12 -22.31 -15.28
CA ALA A 184 -22.75 -22.13 -14.81
C ALA A 184 -22.75 -21.86 -13.31
N GLY A 185 -21.89 -22.58 -12.58
CA GLY A 185 -21.65 -22.31 -11.16
C GLY A 185 -20.91 -20.99 -10.97
N VAL A 186 -21.07 -20.41 -9.80
CA VAL A 186 -20.30 -19.24 -9.34
C VAL A 186 -19.54 -19.63 -8.09
N GLU A 187 -18.22 -19.49 -8.15
CA GLU A 187 -17.31 -19.70 -7.02
C GLU A 187 -16.51 -18.44 -6.79
N TYR A 188 -16.39 -18.01 -5.53
CA TYR A 188 -15.63 -16.81 -5.17
C TYR A 188 -14.22 -17.17 -4.71
N ARG A 189 -13.25 -16.47 -5.25
CA ARG A 189 -11.83 -16.65 -4.92
C ARG A 189 -11.46 -15.81 -3.69
N SER A 190 -11.69 -16.36 -2.51
CA SER A 190 -11.40 -15.70 -1.23
C SER A 190 -9.91 -15.37 -1.05
N ASP A 191 -9.00 -16.17 -1.61
CA ASP A 191 -7.55 -15.96 -1.61
C ASP A 191 -7.15 -14.68 -2.34
N GLU A 192 -7.73 -14.41 -3.51
CA GLU A 192 -7.50 -13.17 -4.24
C GLU A 192 -8.03 -11.96 -3.49
N ALA A 193 -9.23 -12.06 -2.92
CA ALA A 193 -9.83 -10.99 -2.13
C ALA A 193 -8.94 -10.63 -0.91
N VAL A 194 -8.40 -11.64 -0.22
CA VAL A 194 -7.45 -11.43 0.89
C VAL A 194 -6.17 -10.76 0.42
N ALA A 195 -5.64 -11.15 -0.75
CA ALA A 195 -4.42 -10.52 -1.28
C ALA A 195 -4.64 -9.04 -1.60
N VAL A 196 -5.80 -8.67 -2.15
CA VAL A 196 -6.19 -7.28 -2.41
C VAL A 196 -6.33 -6.49 -1.11
N LEU A 197 -7.03 -7.03 -0.11
CA LEU A 197 -7.19 -6.41 1.20
C LEU A 197 -5.82 -6.17 1.86
N LYS A 198 -4.94 -7.15 1.86
CA LYS A 198 -3.57 -7.02 2.40
C LYS A 198 -2.78 -5.90 1.72
N ASN A 199 -2.85 -5.82 0.41
CA ASN A 199 -2.16 -4.77 -0.33
C ASN A 199 -2.70 -3.38 0.02
N ASN A 200 -4.03 -3.22 0.10
CA ASN A 200 -4.66 -1.95 0.41
C ASN A 200 -4.42 -1.54 1.86
N TRP A 201 -4.57 -2.44 2.80
CA TRP A 201 -4.32 -2.18 4.21
C TRP A 201 -2.86 -1.90 4.53
N SER A 202 -1.91 -2.50 3.81
CA SER A 202 -0.49 -2.13 3.94
C SER A 202 -0.19 -0.69 3.53
N ARG A 203 -1.13 -0.03 2.88
CA ARG A 203 -1.08 1.39 2.50
C ARG A 203 -2.06 2.25 3.31
N LEU A 204 -2.71 1.70 4.33
CA LEU A 204 -3.78 2.33 5.09
C LEU A 204 -4.92 2.84 4.18
N SER A 205 -5.28 2.08 3.14
CA SER A 205 -6.40 2.37 2.25
C SER A 205 -7.57 1.44 2.56
N HIS A 206 -8.77 1.97 2.52
CA HIS A 206 -10.04 1.24 2.64
C HIS A 206 -10.67 0.92 1.28
N GLU A 207 -10.01 1.35 0.18
CA GLU A 207 -10.47 1.17 -1.21
C GLU A 207 -9.95 -0.12 -1.81
#